data_295a3ba10c54f217eaae1ae778f6e695
#
_entry.id   295a3ba10c54f217eaae1ae778f6e695
#
_cell.length_a   1.000
_cell.length_b   1.000
_cell.length_c   1.000
_cell.angle_alpha   90.00
_cell.angle_beta   90.00
_cell.angle_gamma   90.00
#
_symmetry.space_group_name_H-M   'P 1'
#
loop_
_entity.id
_entity.type
_entity.pdbx_description
1 polymer ?
#
loop_
_entity_poly.entity_id
_entity_poly.type
_entity_poly.pdbx_seq_one_letter_code
_entity_poly.pdbx_strand_id
1 'polypeptide(L)'
;MARWLAELEPVLGITRSRRAFEFPSLIWDLDAGAPAEFPLSGIPTPFRVVYLVPPPAQGQDDPRIQRFLGALSVPPERIVYVSTTGVYGDTGGATVTEETPPAPATDRARRRLSAESTLRDWCESHDVDWVILRVPAIYGPGRLPLEHLRRGEPVLADSEAGPGNRIHVDDLAAACVVALMKPEARNRIYNVSDGDHTSSTAFLALVARLAGLPPPPQLPLAEIRKLTSDAAFPFLSESRRVDTTRLRQELAFTRRYANLKESIRASLAEGVGS
;
A
#
# COMPACT_ATOMS: atom_id res chain seq x y z
N MET A 1 -12.18 0.71 4.27
CA MET A 1 -11.64 0.09 5.49
C MET A 1 -12.26 0.70 6.75
N ALA A 2 -11.99 1.94 7.12
CA ALA A 2 -12.51 2.51 8.37
C ALA A 2 -14.04 2.45 8.51
N ARG A 3 -14.81 2.67 7.42
CA ARG A 3 -16.27 2.46 7.41
C ARG A 3 -16.67 1.03 7.75
N TRP A 4 -15.98 0.03 7.17
CA TRP A 4 -16.26 -1.38 7.46
C TRP A 4 -15.90 -1.77 8.89
N LEU A 5 -14.81 -1.21 9.43
CA LEU A 5 -14.46 -1.40 10.83
C LEU A 5 -15.48 -0.73 11.77
N ALA A 6 -15.99 0.45 11.40
CA ALA A 6 -16.96 1.19 12.19
C ALA A 6 -18.33 0.49 12.30
N GLU A 7 -18.64 -0.45 11.40
CA GLU A 7 -19.80 -1.34 11.50
C GLU A 7 -19.60 -2.45 12.53
N LEU A 8 -18.36 -2.75 12.89
CA LEU A 8 -18.00 -3.85 13.81
C LEU A 8 -17.56 -3.35 15.19
N GLU A 9 -16.78 -2.28 15.23
CA GLU A 9 -16.14 -1.75 16.44
C GLU A 9 -16.02 -0.22 16.36
N PRO A 10 -15.91 0.50 17.50
CA PRO A 10 -15.60 1.93 17.50
C PRO A 10 -14.27 2.23 16.78
N VAL A 11 -14.28 3.20 15.87
CA VAL A 11 -13.11 3.61 15.08
C VAL A 11 -12.73 5.05 15.41
N LEU A 12 -11.44 5.29 15.63
CA LEU A 12 -10.85 6.62 15.71
C LEU A 12 -9.87 6.81 14.54
N GLY A 13 -10.10 7.82 13.70
CA GLY A 13 -9.19 8.19 12.64
C GLY A 13 -8.13 9.18 13.12
N ILE A 14 -6.86 8.99 12.72
CA ILE A 14 -5.79 9.97 12.95
C ILE A 14 -5.33 10.48 11.59
N THR A 15 -5.34 11.80 11.39
CA THR A 15 -5.02 12.43 10.11
C THR A 15 -4.17 13.68 10.29
N ARG A 16 -3.34 14.01 9.28
CA ARG A 16 -2.50 15.20 9.29
C ARG A 16 -3.30 16.51 9.20
N SER A 17 -4.45 16.50 8.55
CA SER A 17 -5.27 17.68 8.33
C SER A 17 -6.73 17.38 8.55
N ARG A 18 -7.53 18.43 8.82
CA ARG A 18 -8.97 18.30 9.04
C ARG A 18 -9.65 17.73 7.79
N ARG A 19 -10.36 16.62 7.97
CA ARG A 19 -11.24 16.01 6.96
C ARG A 19 -12.56 15.65 7.61
N ALA A 20 -13.65 15.72 6.83
CA ALA A 20 -14.92 15.20 7.28
C ALA A 20 -14.92 13.68 7.15
N PHE A 21 -15.06 12.98 8.27
CA PHE A 21 -15.27 11.54 8.33
C PHE A 21 -16.60 11.27 9.04
N GLU A 22 -17.18 10.12 8.74
CA GLU A 22 -18.41 9.62 9.41
C GLU A 22 -18.10 9.01 10.80
N PHE A 23 -16.85 9.03 11.22
CA PHE A 23 -16.36 8.52 12.50
C PHE A 23 -15.45 9.57 13.17
N PRO A 24 -15.26 9.49 14.51
CA PRO A 24 -14.37 10.40 15.24
C PRO A 24 -12.96 10.46 14.65
N SER A 25 -12.39 11.63 14.58
CA SER A 25 -11.05 11.81 14.05
C SER A 25 -10.25 12.85 14.83
N LEU A 26 -8.93 12.61 14.94
CA LEU A 26 -7.94 13.49 15.53
C LEU A 26 -7.00 14.04 14.46
N ILE A 27 -6.54 15.27 14.67
CA ILE A 27 -5.50 15.86 13.83
C ILE A 27 -4.17 15.65 14.53
N TRP A 28 -3.26 14.95 13.84
CA TRP A 28 -1.89 14.82 14.27
C TRP A 28 -0.95 14.79 13.07
N ASP A 29 -0.10 15.83 12.99
CA ASP A 29 0.99 15.88 12.01
C ASP A 29 2.24 15.24 12.62
N LEU A 30 2.59 14.05 12.16
CA LEU A 30 3.78 13.33 12.59
C LEU A 30 5.11 14.04 12.20
N ASP A 31 5.07 15.01 11.30
CA ASP A 31 6.24 15.85 10.98
C ASP A 31 6.42 17.02 11.95
N ALA A 32 5.33 17.48 12.59
CA ALA A 32 5.35 18.59 13.55
C ALA A 32 5.75 18.20 14.99
N GLY A 33 6.02 16.91 15.23
CA GLY A 33 6.34 16.38 16.57
C GLY A 33 5.16 15.70 17.25
N ALA A 34 5.38 15.20 18.48
CA ALA A 34 4.30 14.63 19.27
C ALA A 34 3.42 15.74 19.83
N PRO A 35 2.09 15.58 19.90
CA PRO A 35 1.25 16.45 20.69
C PRO A 35 1.68 16.36 22.17
N ALA A 36 1.49 17.44 22.94
CA ALA A 36 1.86 17.49 24.36
C ALA A 36 1.21 16.37 25.19
N GLU A 37 0.02 15.92 24.77
CA GLU A 37 -0.65 14.71 25.24
C GLU A 37 -1.20 13.98 24.03
N PHE A 38 -0.82 12.72 23.85
CA PHE A 38 -1.46 11.89 22.86
C PHE A 38 -2.87 11.52 23.40
N PRO A 39 -3.94 11.91 22.71
CA PRO A 39 -5.29 11.80 23.25
C PRO A 39 -5.84 10.37 23.20
N LEU A 40 -5.00 9.38 23.50
CA LEU A 40 -5.44 8.00 23.69
C LEU A 40 -6.16 7.81 25.03
N SER A 41 -6.17 8.79 25.91
CA SER A 41 -6.87 8.73 27.20
C SER A 41 -8.39 8.49 27.11
N GLY A 42 -8.97 8.57 25.89
CA GLY A 42 -10.36 8.25 25.61
C GLY A 42 -10.58 7.03 24.72
N ILE A 43 -9.51 6.31 24.30
CA ILE A 43 -9.66 5.10 23.51
C ILE A 43 -9.91 3.93 24.45
N PRO A 44 -11.02 3.19 24.28
CA PRO A 44 -11.25 1.96 25.03
C PRO A 44 -10.09 0.98 24.84
N THR A 45 -9.65 0.36 25.93
CA THR A 45 -8.69 -0.75 25.86
C THR A 45 -9.45 -2.06 26.04
N PRO A 46 -9.09 -3.12 25.33
CA PRO A 46 -8.01 -3.20 24.34
C PRO A 46 -8.33 -2.52 23.00
N PHE A 47 -7.31 -2.07 22.26
CA PHE A 47 -7.46 -1.50 20.92
C PHE A 47 -6.43 -2.05 19.95
N ARG A 48 -6.68 -1.87 18.65
CA ARG A 48 -5.81 -2.28 17.53
C ARG A 48 -5.55 -1.12 16.59
N VAL A 49 -4.45 -1.19 15.88
CA VAL A 49 -4.00 -0.10 15.00
C VAL A 49 -3.82 -0.59 13.57
N VAL A 50 -4.29 0.19 12.59
CA VAL A 50 -3.87 0.08 11.18
C VAL A 50 -3.06 1.32 10.83
N TYR A 51 -1.75 1.16 10.64
CA TYR A 51 -0.84 2.24 10.33
C TYR A 51 -0.63 2.36 8.82
N LEU A 52 -1.11 3.47 8.24
CA LEU A 52 -1.13 3.73 6.78
C LEU A 52 -0.21 4.88 6.37
N VAL A 53 0.45 5.54 7.33
CA VAL A 53 1.25 6.73 7.04
C VAL A 53 2.53 6.33 6.30
N PRO A 54 2.83 6.96 5.14
CA PRO A 54 4.08 6.70 4.45
C PRO A 54 5.26 7.36 5.18
N PRO A 55 6.50 6.82 5.06
CA PRO A 55 7.71 7.53 5.45
C PRO A 55 7.82 8.90 4.77
N PRO A 56 8.59 9.85 5.33
CA PRO A 56 8.87 11.12 4.69
C PRO A 56 9.60 10.93 3.35
N ALA A 57 9.61 11.96 2.50
CA ALA A 57 10.24 11.88 1.19
C ALA A 57 11.78 11.80 1.24
N GLN A 58 12.38 12.27 2.33
CA GLN A 58 13.84 12.35 2.51
C GLN A 58 14.30 11.50 3.71
N GLY A 59 15.62 11.26 3.80
CA GLY A 59 16.22 10.42 4.83
C GLY A 59 16.28 8.94 4.45
N GLN A 60 16.83 8.14 5.35
CA GLN A 60 16.94 6.67 5.18
C GLN A 60 16.00 5.90 6.11
N ASP A 61 15.52 6.55 7.18
CA ASP A 61 14.64 5.97 8.19
C ASP A 61 13.23 6.57 8.14
N ASP A 62 12.33 6.06 8.95
CA ASP A 62 10.98 6.58 9.13
C ASP A 62 10.79 7.19 10.53
N PRO A 63 11.08 8.49 10.73
CA PRO A 63 10.85 9.16 12.00
C PRO A 63 9.37 9.29 12.37
N ARG A 64 8.45 9.14 11.40
CA ARG A 64 7.01 9.21 11.67
C ARG A 64 6.54 8.00 12.45
N ILE A 65 6.96 6.78 12.04
CA ILE A 65 6.60 5.57 12.80
C ILE A 65 7.25 5.57 14.18
N GLN A 66 8.50 6.03 14.31
CA GLN A 66 9.17 6.16 15.60
C GLN A 66 8.41 7.09 16.54
N ARG A 67 7.97 8.27 16.06
CA ARG A 67 7.15 9.19 16.85
C ARG A 67 5.80 8.62 17.23
N PHE A 68 5.15 7.94 16.28
CA PHE A 68 3.87 7.30 16.55
C PHE A 68 3.99 6.26 17.67
N LEU A 69 4.95 5.35 17.54
CA LEU A 69 5.17 4.28 18.53
C LEU A 69 5.61 4.84 19.90
N GLY A 70 6.49 5.85 19.91
CA GLY A 70 6.95 6.51 21.15
C GLY A 70 5.88 7.33 21.87
N ALA A 71 4.78 7.68 21.20
CA ALA A 71 3.67 8.39 21.79
C ALA A 71 2.57 7.45 22.36
N LEU A 72 2.67 6.16 22.14
CA LEU A 72 1.71 5.17 22.67
C LEU A 72 1.97 4.97 24.18
N SER A 73 1.15 5.59 25.03
CA SER A 73 1.21 5.40 26.50
C SER A 73 0.67 4.05 26.94
N VAL A 74 -0.21 3.45 26.14
CA VAL A 74 -0.75 2.10 26.32
C VAL A 74 -0.51 1.33 25.04
N PRO A 75 0.13 0.15 25.09
CA PRO A 75 0.34 -0.66 23.91
C PRO A 75 -0.98 -1.21 23.36
N PRO A 76 -1.17 -1.23 22.03
CA PRO A 76 -2.31 -1.89 21.40
C PRO A 76 -2.16 -3.42 21.45
N GLU A 77 -3.24 -4.15 21.23
CA GLU A 77 -3.15 -5.62 21.04
C GLU A 77 -2.40 -5.99 19.75
N ARG A 78 -2.59 -5.20 18.70
CA ARG A 78 -2.00 -5.46 17.37
C ARG A 78 -1.81 -4.20 16.57
N ILE A 79 -0.72 -4.19 15.78
CA ILE A 79 -0.48 -3.16 14.76
C ILE A 79 -0.36 -3.82 13.39
N VAL A 80 -1.22 -3.40 12.44
CA VAL A 80 -1.11 -3.74 11.03
C VAL A 80 -0.43 -2.59 10.30
N TYR A 81 0.74 -2.83 9.71
CA TYR A 81 1.51 -1.85 8.94
C TYR A 81 1.40 -2.11 7.44
N VAL A 82 0.99 -1.10 6.68
CA VAL A 82 0.96 -1.16 5.21
C VAL A 82 2.32 -0.72 4.65
N SER A 83 3.13 -1.71 4.28
CA SER A 83 4.42 -1.57 3.63
C SER A 83 4.31 -1.60 2.10
N THR A 84 5.38 -1.93 1.40
CA THR A 84 5.42 -2.01 -0.07
C THR A 84 6.19 -3.23 -0.56
N THR A 85 5.78 -3.80 -1.70
CA THR A 85 6.56 -4.82 -2.40
C THR A 85 7.88 -4.29 -2.99
N GLY A 86 8.07 -2.97 -3.01
CA GLY A 86 9.33 -2.33 -3.41
C GLY A 86 10.52 -2.72 -2.52
N VAL A 87 10.30 -3.23 -1.31
CA VAL A 87 11.36 -3.72 -0.42
C VAL A 87 12.14 -4.90 -1.02
N TYR A 88 11.55 -5.64 -1.95
CA TYR A 88 12.22 -6.74 -2.63
C TYR A 88 13.24 -6.29 -3.68
N GLY A 89 13.15 -5.04 -4.16
CA GLY A 89 13.97 -4.55 -5.26
C GLY A 89 13.61 -5.18 -6.61
N ASP A 90 14.52 -5.05 -7.57
CA ASP A 90 14.39 -5.71 -8.87
C ASP A 90 14.83 -7.17 -8.79
N THR A 91 14.02 -8.07 -9.32
CA THR A 91 14.32 -9.51 -9.37
C THR A 91 14.35 -10.06 -10.80
N GLY A 92 14.36 -9.18 -11.80
CA GLY A 92 14.32 -9.58 -13.21
C GLY A 92 13.05 -10.36 -13.58
N GLY A 93 11.94 -10.05 -12.95
CA GLY A 93 10.65 -10.72 -13.17
C GLY A 93 10.47 -12.06 -12.43
N ALA A 94 11.40 -12.45 -11.56
CA ALA A 94 11.25 -13.66 -10.73
C ALA A 94 10.10 -13.51 -9.72
N THR A 95 9.57 -14.64 -9.26
CA THR A 95 8.54 -14.67 -8.23
C THR A 95 9.17 -14.45 -6.85
N VAL A 96 8.59 -13.53 -6.07
CA VAL A 96 8.96 -13.25 -4.69
C VAL A 96 7.87 -13.71 -3.73
N THR A 97 8.29 -14.32 -2.65
CA THR A 97 7.46 -14.70 -1.49
C THR A 97 7.86 -13.87 -0.28
N GLU A 98 7.17 -14.03 0.82
CA GLU A 98 7.51 -13.37 2.08
C GLU A 98 8.86 -13.86 2.67
N GLU A 99 9.35 -15.03 2.23
CA GLU A 99 10.67 -15.58 2.59
C GLU A 99 11.80 -14.99 1.73
N THR A 100 11.47 -14.34 0.61
CA THR A 100 12.49 -13.69 -0.24
C THR A 100 13.15 -12.55 0.55
N PRO A 101 14.48 -12.57 0.71
CA PRO A 101 15.18 -11.50 1.41
C PRO A 101 14.94 -10.14 0.75
N PRO A 102 14.63 -9.08 1.52
CA PRO A 102 14.53 -7.74 0.99
C PRO A 102 15.88 -7.26 0.41
N ALA A 103 15.81 -6.61 -0.76
CA ALA A 103 16.97 -6.00 -1.43
C ALA A 103 16.60 -4.62 -2.02
N PRO A 104 16.18 -3.64 -1.18
CA PRO A 104 15.64 -2.38 -1.65
C PRO A 104 16.69 -1.56 -2.40
N ALA A 105 16.43 -1.23 -3.66
CA ALA A 105 17.32 -0.46 -4.51
C ALA A 105 17.15 1.06 -4.34
N THR A 106 15.97 1.50 -3.87
CA THR A 106 15.65 2.94 -3.73
C THR A 106 15.60 3.38 -2.27
N ASP A 107 15.87 4.67 -2.02
CA ASP A 107 15.76 5.25 -0.66
C ASP A 107 14.34 5.13 -0.10
N ARG A 108 13.33 5.26 -0.96
CA ARG A 108 11.93 5.06 -0.57
C ARG A 108 11.69 3.63 -0.07
N ALA A 109 12.24 2.63 -0.75
CA ALA A 109 12.10 1.23 -0.34
C ALA A 109 12.93 0.93 0.91
N ARG A 110 14.12 1.52 1.05
CA ARG A 110 14.96 1.43 2.27
C ARG A 110 14.23 1.99 3.49
N ARG A 111 13.62 3.18 3.37
CA ARG A 111 12.80 3.76 4.46
C ARG A 111 11.63 2.87 4.87
N ARG A 112 10.98 2.23 3.89
CA ARG A 112 9.91 1.28 4.20
C ARG A 112 10.41 0.05 4.93
N LEU A 113 11.56 -0.49 4.53
CA LEU A 113 12.17 -1.63 5.20
C LEU A 113 12.64 -1.25 6.62
N SER A 114 13.23 -0.05 6.80
CA SER A 114 13.57 0.49 8.12
C SER A 114 12.32 0.59 9.01
N ALA A 115 11.19 1.07 8.47
CA ALA A 115 9.94 1.12 9.21
C ALA A 115 9.39 -0.26 9.59
N GLU A 116 9.53 -1.29 8.72
CA GLU A 116 9.19 -2.68 9.05
C GLU A 116 10.00 -3.18 10.26
N SER A 117 11.32 -2.92 10.27
CA SER A 117 12.20 -3.31 11.39
C SER A 117 11.85 -2.56 12.67
N THR A 118 11.74 -1.24 12.62
CA THR A 118 11.36 -0.40 13.77
C THR A 118 10.04 -0.87 14.40
N LEU A 119 9.05 -1.18 13.57
CA LEU A 119 7.76 -1.68 14.07
C LEU A 119 7.91 -3.00 14.80
N ARG A 120 8.62 -3.98 14.17
CA ARG A 120 8.80 -5.30 14.77
C ARG A 120 9.51 -5.21 16.11
N ASP A 121 10.66 -4.52 16.13
CA ASP A 121 11.48 -4.39 17.33
C ASP A 121 10.70 -3.76 18.49
N TRP A 122 9.91 -2.72 18.19
CA TRP A 122 9.04 -2.09 19.17
C TRP A 122 7.93 -3.03 19.64
N CYS A 123 7.23 -3.69 18.73
CA CYS A 123 6.15 -4.62 19.09
C CYS A 123 6.66 -5.79 19.92
N GLU A 124 7.80 -6.38 19.55
CA GLU A 124 8.42 -7.49 20.29
C GLU A 124 8.85 -7.07 21.70
N SER A 125 9.35 -5.82 21.87
CA SER A 125 9.72 -5.30 23.19
C SER A 125 8.55 -4.94 24.10
N HIS A 126 7.32 -4.81 23.54
CA HIS A 126 6.10 -4.44 24.28
C HIS A 126 5.04 -5.54 24.30
N ASP A 127 5.38 -6.76 23.86
CA ASP A 127 4.44 -7.90 23.73
C ASP A 127 3.18 -7.56 22.91
N VAL A 128 3.37 -6.85 21.79
CA VAL A 128 2.32 -6.44 20.86
C VAL A 128 2.38 -7.30 19.61
N ASP A 129 1.23 -7.80 19.15
CA ASP A 129 1.16 -8.49 17.86
C ASP A 129 1.42 -7.52 16.70
N TRP A 130 2.20 -7.94 15.72
CA TRP A 130 2.43 -7.16 14.51
C TRP A 130 2.06 -7.91 13.24
N VAL A 131 1.59 -7.19 12.24
CA VAL A 131 1.37 -7.69 10.87
C VAL A 131 1.89 -6.68 9.88
N ILE A 132 2.68 -7.13 8.91
CA ILE A 132 3.20 -6.29 7.83
C ILE A 132 2.57 -6.74 6.52
N LEU A 133 1.90 -5.83 5.83
CA LEU A 133 1.31 -6.05 4.52
C LEU A 133 2.21 -5.39 3.47
N ARG A 134 2.92 -6.18 2.64
CA ARG A 134 3.71 -5.69 1.52
C ARG A 134 2.81 -5.54 0.29
N VAL A 135 2.52 -4.29 -0.07
CA VAL A 135 1.49 -3.90 -1.02
C VAL A 135 2.12 -3.32 -2.29
N PRO A 136 1.70 -3.74 -3.50
CA PRO A 136 2.14 -3.17 -4.77
C PRO A 136 1.37 -1.88 -5.12
N ALA A 137 1.25 -1.57 -6.41
CA ALA A 137 0.43 -0.45 -6.89
C ALA A 137 -1.05 -0.65 -6.50
N ILE A 138 -1.67 0.41 -6.01
CA ILE A 138 -3.08 0.40 -5.59
C ILE A 138 -3.91 1.11 -6.64
N TYR A 139 -4.94 0.45 -7.16
CA TYR A 139 -5.89 1.04 -8.09
C TYR A 139 -7.33 0.98 -7.54
N GLY A 140 -8.27 1.65 -8.22
CA GLY A 140 -9.66 1.70 -7.81
C GLY A 140 -10.30 3.04 -8.14
N PRO A 141 -11.50 3.36 -7.63
CA PRO A 141 -12.16 4.64 -7.83
C PRO A 141 -11.27 5.82 -7.41
N GLY A 142 -11.16 6.83 -8.27
CA GLY A 142 -10.29 8.00 -8.05
C GLY A 142 -8.78 7.73 -8.08
N ARG A 143 -8.33 6.49 -8.41
CA ARG A 143 -6.91 6.09 -8.45
C ARG A 143 -6.45 5.55 -9.80
N LEU A 144 -7.35 5.51 -10.79
CA LEU A 144 -6.94 5.17 -12.16
C LEU A 144 -6.14 6.33 -12.76
N PRO A 145 -5.09 6.08 -13.55
CA PRO A 145 -4.18 7.10 -14.08
C PRO A 145 -4.77 7.87 -15.27
N LEU A 146 -6.02 8.34 -15.15
CA LEU A 146 -6.76 8.98 -16.24
C LEU A 146 -6.15 10.29 -16.70
N GLU A 147 -5.57 11.08 -15.79
CA GLU A 147 -4.90 12.35 -16.14
C GLU A 147 -3.66 12.11 -17.00
N HIS A 148 -2.83 11.12 -16.65
CA HIS A 148 -1.68 10.70 -17.44
C HIS A 148 -2.11 10.31 -18.88
N LEU A 149 -3.17 9.50 -18.97
CA LEU A 149 -3.71 9.07 -20.27
C LEU A 149 -4.31 10.21 -21.08
N ARG A 150 -5.03 11.16 -20.46
CA ARG A 150 -5.60 12.32 -21.14
C ARG A 150 -4.53 13.28 -21.68
N ARG A 151 -3.39 13.39 -20.98
CA ARG A 151 -2.26 14.19 -21.46
C ARG A 151 -1.46 13.51 -22.57
N GLY A 152 -1.79 12.26 -22.92
CA GLY A 152 -1.06 11.50 -23.92
C GLY A 152 0.39 11.24 -23.54
N GLU A 153 0.71 11.19 -22.23
CA GLU A 153 2.06 10.93 -21.76
C GLU A 153 2.51 9.53 -22.17
N PRO A 154 3.76 9.39 -22.66
CA PRO A 154 4.24 8.11 -23.12
C PRO A 154 4.47 7.12 -21.98
N VAL A 155 4.36 5.84 -22.32
CA VAL A 155 4.62 4.71 -21.43
C VAL A 155 5.73 3.84 -21.98
N LEU A 156 6.32 2.98 -21.16
CA LEU A 156 7.31 2.01 -21.58
C LEU A 156 6.74 1.07 -22.65
N ALA A 157 7.51 0.73 -23.67
CA ALA A 157 7.11 -0.26 -24.66
C ALA A 157 6.76 -1.59 -23.98
N ASP A 158 5.64 -2.20 -24.37
CA ASP A 158 5.15 -3.42 -23.68
C ASP A 158 6.12 -4.60 -23.82
N SER A 159 6.91 -4.62 -24.91
CA SER A 159 7.99 -5.59 -25.13
C SER A 159 9.14 -5.49 -24.11
N GLU A 160 9.30 -4.34 -23.45
CA GLU A 160 10.33 -4.09 -22.45
C GLU A 160 9.74 -4.01 -21.03
N ALA A 161 8.40 -4.02 -20.90
CA ALA A 161 7.71 -3.93 -19.64
C ALA A 161 7.69 -5.29 -18.92
N GLY A 162 8.19 -5.31 -17.70
CA GLY A 162 8.11 -6.49 -16.84
C GLY A 162 6.70 -6.76 -16.28
N PRO A 163 6.52 -7.89 -15.58
CA PRO A 163 5.26 -8.22 -14.92
C PRO A 163 4.87 -7.14 -13.91
N GLY A 164 3.63 -6.67 -14.01
CA GLY A 164 3.03 -5.75 -13.05
C GLY A 164 2.47 -6.47 -11.83
N ASN A 165 2.30 -5.72 -10.77
CA ASN A 165 1.59 -6.17 -9.57
C ASN A 165 0.72 -5.02 -9.08
N ARG A 166 -0.51 -5.34 -8.68
CA ARG A 166 -1.47 -4.35 -8.19
C ARG A 166 -2.48 -4.97 -7.24
N ILE A 167 -3.26 -4.13 -6.61
CA ILE A 167 -4.38 -4.52 -5.77
C ILE A 167 -5.48 -3.47 -5.86
N HIS A 168 -6.73 -3.89 -5.91
CA HIS A 168 -7.86 -2.97 -5.78
C HIS A 168 -7.92 -2.40 -4.36
N VAL A 169 -8.26 -1.11 -4.23
CA VAL A 169 -8.28 -0.42 -2.94
C VAL A 169 -9.21 -1.08 -1.91
N ASP A 170 -10.33 -1.63 -2.34
CA ASP A 170 -11.25 -2.34 -1.45
C ASP A 170 -10.72 -3.70 -1.02
N ASP A 171 -10.05 -4.43 -1.92
CA ASP A 171 -9.40 -5.69 -1.54
C ASP A 171 -8.23 -5.44 -0.56
N LEU A 172 -7.49 -4.35 -0.73
CA LEU A 172 -6.50 -3.93 0.26
C LEU A 172 -7.16 -3.59 1.60
N ALA A 173 -8.27 -2.87 1.58
CA ALA A 173 -9.03 -2.56 2.79
C ALA A 173 -9.51 -3.83 3.50
N ALA A 174 -10.03 -4.80 2.75
CA ALA A 174 -10.43 -6.11 3.28
C ALA A 174 -9.23 -6.89 3.85
N ALA A 175 -8.07 -6.88 3.16
CA ALA A 175 -6.86 -7.51 3.67
C ALA A 175 -6.39 -6.88 5.00
N CYS A 176 -6.47 -5.56 5.14
CA CYS A 176 -6.17 -4.88 6.40
C CYS A 176 -7.12 -5.33 7.53
N VAL A 177 -8.42 -5.42 7.25
CA VAL A 177 -9.42 -5.89 8.25
C VAL A 177 -9.15 -7.33 8.66
N VAL A 178 -8.92 -8.21 7.71
CA VAL A 178 -8.62 -9.62 7.98
C VAL A 178 -7.33 -9.77 8.78
N ALA A 179 -6.27 -9.04 8.42
CA ALA A 179 -5.01 -9.02 9.15
C ALA A 179 -5.15 -8.47 10.57
N LEU A 180 -6.05 -7.50 10.78
CA LEU A 180 -6.32 -6.93 12.09
C LEU A 180 -7.09 -7.88 13.01
N MET A 181 -8.04 -8.64 12.45
CA MET A 181 -9.03 -9.40 13.21
C MET A 181 -8.66 -10.87 13.40
N LYS A 182 -7.95 -11.49 12.44
CA LYS A 182 -7.65 -12.93 12.52
C LYS A 182 -6.48 -13.24 13.46
N PRO A 183 -6.64 -14.15 14.43
CA PRO A 183 -5.55 -14.56 15.33
C PRO A 183 -4.33 -15.14 14.57
N GLU A 184 -4.55 -15.84 13.47
CA GLU A 184 -3.53 -16.49 12.67
C GLU A 184 -2.55 -15.49 12.02
N ALA A 185 -2.96 -14.22 11.90
CA ALA A 185 -2.12 -13.15 11.34
C ALA A 185 -0.96 -12.72 12.25
N ARG A 186 -0.93 -13.19 13.50
CA ARG A 186 0.04 -12.79 14.52
C ARG A 186 1.49 -12.95 14.06
N ASN A 187 2.26 -11.85 14.15
CA ASN A 187 3.69 -11.79 13.88
C ASN A 187 4.06 -12.36 12.50
N ARG A 188 3.37 -11.85 11.46
CA ARG A 188 3.51 -12.30 10.09
C ARG A 188 3.69 -11.14 9.11
N ILE A 189 4.39 -11.46 8.02
CA ILE A 189 4.43 -10.65 6.81
C ILE A 189 3.53 -11.32 5.78
N TYR A 190 2.74 -10.52 5.06
CA TYR A 190 1.93 -10.97 3.93
C TYR A 190 2.16 -10.10 2.71
N ASN A 191 2.37 -10.74 1.56
CA ASN A 191 2.26 -10.10 0.26
C ASN A 191 0.78 -9.93 -0.10
N VAL A 192 0.39 -8.72 -0.50
CA VAL A 192 -0.99 -8.40 -0.85
C VAL A 192 -1.05 -7.95 -2.31
N SER A 193 -1.58 -8.77 -3.20
CA SER A 193 -1.73 -8.48 -4.64
C SER A 193 -2.97 -9.16 -5.20
N ASP A 194 -3.50 -8.65 -6.31
CA ASP A 194 -4.59 -9.31 -7.05
C ASP A 194 -4.13 -10.55 -7.83
N GLY A 195 -2.82 -10.81 -7.88
CA GLY A 195 -2.24 -11.96 -8.58
C GLY A 195 -2.30 -11.87 -10.11
N ASP A 196 -2.75 -10.74 -10.66
CA ASP A 196 -2.64 -10.41 -12.07
C ASP A 196 -1.27 -9.78 -12.32
N HIS A 197 -0.54 -10.34 -13.29
CA HIS A 197 0.79 -9.87 -13.64
C HIS A 197 0.85 -9.16 -14.99
N THR A 198 -0.29 -8.72 -15.52
CA THR A 198 -0.36 -7.84 -16.68
C THR A 198 0.60 -6.66 -16.50
N SER A 199 1.43 -6.37 -17.48
CA SER A 199 2.42 -5.27 -17.43
C SER A 199 1.75 -3.92 -17.11
N SER A 200 2.54 -2.94 -16.64
CA SER A 200 2.01 -1.59 -16.42
C SER A 200 1.50 -0.98 -17.72
N THR A 201 2.18 -1.23 -18.83
CA THR A 201 1.82 -0.74 -20.16
C THR A 201 0.51 -1.33 -20.64
N ALA A 202 0.35 -2.66 -20.56
CA ALA A 202 -0.89 -3.34 -20.93
C ALA A 202 -2.06 -2.91 -20.01
N PHE A 203 -1.79 -2.68 -18.71
CA PHE A 203 -2.78 -2.12 -17.78
C PHE A 203 -3.23 -0.72 -18.21
N LEU A 204 -2.31 0.19 -18.52
CA LEU A 204 -2.62 1.55 -18.98
C LEU A 204 -3.40 1.54 -20.29
N ALA A 205 -3.01 0.68 -21.24
CA ALA A 205 -3.74 0.50 -22.50
C ALA A 205 -5.16 -0.03 -22.27
N LEU A 206 -5.35 -0.95 -21.31
CA LEU A 206 -6.66 -1.46 -20.93
C LEU A 206 -7.53 -0.36 -20.28
N VAL A 207 -6.96 0.43 -19.37
CA VAL A 207 -7.66 1.59 -18.76
C VAL A 207 -8.07 2.59 -19.83
N ALA A 208 -7.16 2.99 -20.74
CA ALA A 208 -7.46 3.92 -21.83
C ALA A 208 -8.64 3.42 -22.68
N ARG A 209 -8.57 2.17 -23.13
CA ARG A 209 -9.64 1.55 -23.92
C ARG A 209 -11.00 1.55 -23.20
N LEU A 210 -11.03 1.22 -21.91
CA LEU A 210 -12.27 1.15 -21.13
C LEU A 210 -12.82 2.55 -20.80
N ALA A 211 -11.94 3.55 -20.72
CA ALA A 211 -12.30 4.95 -20.49
C ALA A 211 -12.64 5.72 -21.80
N GLY A 212 -12.58 5.07 -22.98
CA GLY A 212 -12.79 5.74 -24.27
C GLY A 212 -11.69 6.73 -24.64
N LEU A 213 -10.46 6.54 -24.12
CA LEU A 213 -9.30 7.39 -24.40
C LEU A 213 -8.39 6.72 -25.44
N PRO A 214 -7.60 7.52 -26.20
CA PRO A 214 -6.57 6.97 -27.07
C PRO A 214 -5.56 6.11 -26.28
N PRO A 215 -5.00 5.05 -26.88
CA PRO A 215 -3.92 4.29 -26.26
C PRO A 215 -2.70 5.20 -26.03
N PRO A 216 -1.99 5.07 -24.91
CA PRO A 216 -0.81 5.87 -24.64
C PRO A 216 0.31 5.55 -25.67
N PRO A 217 1.08 6.54 -26.11
CA PRO A 217 2.28 6.31 -26.93
C PRO A 217 3.27 5.43 -26.18
N GLN A 218 3.91 4.50 -26.88
CA GLN A 218 4.91 3.62 -26.28
C GLN A 218 6.31 4.00 -26.74
N LEU A 219 7.25 4.10 -25.82
CA LEU A 219 8.64 4.42 -26.06
C LEU A 219 9.57 3.37 -25.44
N PRO A 220 10.74 3.10 -26.04
CA PRO A 220 11.77 2.27 -25.46
C PRO A 220 12.25 2.80 -24.09
N LEU A 221 12.76 1.90 -23.23
CA LEU A 221 13.24 2.25 -21.88
C LEU A 221 14.26 3.40 -21.90
N ALA A 222 15.15 3.43 -22.89
CA ALA A 222 16.16 4.48 -23.02
C ALA A 222 15.56 5.88 -23.25
N GLU A 223 14.42 5.98 -23.94
CA GLU A 223 13.70 7.24 -24.14
C GLU A 223 12.87 7.61 -22.92
N ILE A 224 12.18 6.64 -22.32
CA ILE A 224 11.43 6.83 -21.06
C ILE A 224 12.36 7.31 -19.95
N ARG A 225 13.60 6.80 -19.87
CA ARG A 225 14.59 7.24 -18.88
C ARG A 225 14.88 8.75 -18.95
N LYS A 226 14.90 9.32 -20.15
CA LYS A 226 15.13 10.77 -20.34
C LYS A 226 13.97 11.64 -19.88
N LEU A 227 12.75 11.09 -19.89
CA LEU A 227 11.52 11.78 -19.53
C LEU A 227 11.11 11.58 -18.06
N THR A 228 11.77 10.65 -17.35
CA THR A 228 11.35 10.21 -16.02
C THR A 228 12.40 10.64 -14.99
N SER A 229 11.93 11.15 -13.84
CA SER A 229 12.82 11.49 -12.72
C SER A 229 13.47 10.24 -12.11
N ASP A 230 14.62 10.41 -11.45
CA ASP A 230 15.32 9.34 -10.74
C ASP A 230 14.44 8.65 -9.70
N ALA A 231 13.54 9.39 -9.06
CA ALA A 231 12.62 8.86 -8.06
C ALA A 231 11.49 8.00 -8.67
N ALA A 232 11.09 8.28 -9.91
CA ALA A 232 10.00 7.59 -10.59
C ALA A 232 10.50 6.43 -11.47
N PHE A 233 11.71 6.49 -11.98
CA PHE A 233 12.26 5.49 -12.90
C PHE A 233 12.24 4.05 -12.36
N PRO A 234 12.56 3.77 -11.07
CA PRO A 234 12.50 2.41 -10.53
C PRO A 234 11.12 1.76 -10.61
N PHE A 235 10.04 2.55 -10.59
CA PHE A 235 8.68 2.00 -10.77
C PHE A 235 8.44 1.41 -12.16
N LEU A 236 9.23 1.82 -13.13
CA LEU A 236 9.13 1.37 -14.53
C LEU A 236 10.12 0.26 -14.84
N SER A 237 11.28 0.25 -14.18
CA SER A 237 12.40 -0.65 -14.48
C SER A 237 12.47 -1.88 -13.55
N GLU A 238 12.01 -1.76 -12.28
CA GLU A 238 11.97 -2.91 -11.36
C GLU A 238 10.87 -3.90 -11.76
N SER A 239 11.22 -5.17 -11.78
CA SER A 239 10.35 -6.25 -12.25
C SER A 239 10.35 -7.42 -11.27
N ARG A 240 9.16 -7.87 -10.88
CA ARG A 240 8.93 -9.03 -9.99
C ARG A 240 7.53 -9.57 -10.15
N ARG A 241 7.30 -10.82 -9.76
CA ARG A 241 5.97 -11.40 -9.55
C ARG A 241 5.74 -11.61 -8.08
N VAL A 242 4.67 -11.08 -7.53
CA VAL A 242 4.37 -11.17 -6.10
C VAL A 242 3.45 -12.35 -5.85
N ASP A 243 3.96 -13.38 -5.16
CA ASP A 243 3.17 -14.51 -4.68
C ASP A 243 2.33 -14.09 -3.46
N THR A 244 1.07 -14.50 -3.43
CA THR A 244 0.11 -14.20 -2.36
C THR A 244 -0.47 -15.46 -1.73
N THR A 245 0.21 -16.58 -1.90
CA THR A 245 -0.25 -17.90 -1.42
C THR A 245 -0.42 -17.90 0.08
N ARG A 246 0.52 -17.32 0.83
CA ARG A 246 0.45 -17.23 2.29
C ARG A 246 -0.81 -16.51 2.76
N LEU A 247 -1.12 -15.32 2.22
CA LEU A 247 -2.31 -14.55 2.58
C LEU A 247 -3.59 -15.36 2.37
N ARG A 248 -3.68 -16.07 1.23
CA ARG A 248 -4.87 -16.88 0.90
C ARG A 248 -5.01 -18.11 1.79
N GLN A 249 -3.92 -18.81 2.06
CA GLN A 249 -3.94 -20.05 2.83
C GLN A 249 -4.10 -19.82 4.33
N GLU A 250 -3.32 -18.91 4.93
CA GLU A 250 -3.36 -18.68 6.36
C GLU A 250 -4.59 -17.85 6.78
N LEU A 251 -4.96 -16.84 5.98
CA LEU A 251 -6.05 -15.95 6.35
C LEU A 251 -7.37 -16.25 5.61
N ALA A 252 -7.40 -17.27 4.76
CA ALA A 252 -8.55 -17.57 3.89
C ALA A 252 -9.05 -16.33 3.12
N PHE A 253 -8.11 -15.44 2.75
CA PHE A 253 -8.43 -14.20 2.07
C PHE A 253 -8.89 -14.43 0.65
N THR A 254 -10.08 -13.95 0.31
CA THR A 254 -10.65 -14.01 -1.03
C THR A 254 -10.81 -12.59 -1.58
N ARG A 255 -10.31 -12.37 -2.79
CA ARG A 255 -10.42 -11.10 -3.50
C ARG A 255 -11.82 -10.94 -4.09
N ARG A 256 -12.41 -9.77 -3.95
CA ARG A 256 -13.64 -9.38 -4.63
C ARG A 256 -13.36 -8.99 -6.08
N TYR A 257 -12.24 -8.32 -6.31
CA TYR A 257 -11.84 -7.78 -7.62
C TYR A 257 -10.80 -8.67 -8.31
N ALA A 258 -11.22 -9.92 -8.62
CA ALA A 258 -10.33 -10.93 -9.21
C ALA A 258 -10.16 -10.79 -10.74
N ASN A 259 -11.12 -10.16 -11.44
CA ASN A 259 -11.07 -9.92 -12.89
C ASN A 259 -10.67 -8.47 -13.15
N LEU A 260 -9.44 -8.25 -13.65
CA LEU A 260 -8.88 -6.90 -13.85
C LEU A 260 -9.76 -6.00 -14.72
N LYS A 261 -10.32 -6.53 -15.82
CA LYS A 261 -11.17 -5.74 -16.75
C LYS A 261 -12.47 -5.27 -16.07
N GLU A 262 -13.11 -6.13 -15.31
CA GLU A 262 -14.35 -5.83 -14.59
C GLU A 262 -14.07 -4.87 -13.44
N SER A 263 -12.95 -5.04 -12.74
CA SER A 263 -12.50 -4.16 -11.65
C SER A 263 -12.23 -2.73 -12.13
N ILE A 264 -11.60 -2.58 -13.31
CA ILE A 264 -11.38 -1.26 -13.92
C ILE A 264 -12.73 -0.62 -14.32
N ARG A 265 -13.67 -1.38 -14.89
CA ARG A 265 -15.00 -0.87 -15.24
C ARG A 265 -15.75 -0.36 -14.00
N ALA A 266 -15.77 -1.14 -12.93
CA ALA A 266 -16.36 -0.74 -11.66
C ALA A 266 -15.72 0.55 -11.12
N SER A 267 -14.38 0.61 -11.14
CA SER A 267 -13.62 1.79 -10.70
C SER A 267 -13.92 3.05 -11.52
N LEU A 268 -14.14 2.91 -12.84
CA LEU A 268 -14.53 4.03 -13.71
C LEU A 268 -15.94 4.51 -13.40
N ALA A 269 -16.89 3.60 -13.18
CA ALA A 269 -18.28 3.93 -12.87
C ALA A 269 -18.42 4.69 -11.54
N GLU A 270 -17.69 4.28 -10.50
CA GLU A 270 -17.71 4.91 -9.19
C GLU A 270 -16.93 6.25 -9.15
N GLY A 271 -15.88 6.39 -9.97
CA GLY A 271 -15.04 7.59 -10.04
C GLY A 271 -15.69 8.80 -10.74
N VAL A 272 -16.83 8.64 -11.40
CA VAL A 272 -17.59 9.73 -12.07
C VAL A 272 -18.55 10.44 -11.10
N GLY A 273 -18.77 9.88 -9.92
CA GLY A 273 -19.73 10.39 -8.93
C GLY A 273 -19.11 11.07 -7.70
N SER A 274 -17.80 11.32 -7.71
CA SER A 274 -17.07 11.90 -6.55
C SER A 274 -16.40 13.24 -6.89
#